data_6420feed7d464b1910e286f83bb340f9
#
_entry.id   6420feed7d464b1910e286f83bb340f9
#
_cell.length_a   1.000
_cell.length_b   1.000
_cell.length_c   1.000
_cell.angle_alpha   90.00
_cell.angle_beta   90.00
_cell.angle_gamma   90.00
#
_symmetry.space_group_name_H-M   'P 1'
#
loop_
_entity.id
_entity.type
_entity.pdbx_description
1 polymer ?
#
loop_
_entity_poly.entity_id
_entity_poly.type
_entity_poly.pdbx_seq_one_letter_code
_entity_poly.pdbx_strand_id
1 'polypeptide(L)' 'MLILPYNKMRDVKLAQLRNGHTAYAESNELIRMLKRCIEKEQLQVHYDETQKGCWIIPISGEK' A
#
# COMPACT_ATOMS: atom_id res chain seq x y z
N MET A 1 2.73 19.87 -16.38
CA MET A 1 2.02 19.13 -15.35
C MET A 1 2.68 17.79 -15.10
N LEU A 2 2.92 17.48 -13.87
CA LEU A 2 3.53 16.22 -13.50
C LEU A 2 2.47 15.23 -13.06
N ILE A 3 2.43 14.10 -13.73
CA ILE A 3 1.55 13.01 -13.35
C ILE A 3 2.42 11.84 -12.95
N LEU A 4 2.35 11.46 -11.68
CA LEU A 4 3.11 10.32 -11.21
C LEU A 4 2.47 9.05 -11.72
N PRO A 5 3.22 8.20 -12.40
CA PRO A 5 2.66 6.92 -12.80
C PRO A 5 2.37 6.05 -11.59
N TYR A 6 1.37 5.20 -11.73
CA TYR A 6 0.97 4.33 -10.63
C TYR A 6 2.13 3.45 -10.17
N ASN A 7 3.03 3.09 -11.08
CA ASN A 7 4.17 2.26 -10.71
C ASN A 7 5.02 2.93 -9.65
N LYS A 8 5.28 4.23 -9.82
CA LYS A 8 6.09 4.94 -8.84
C LYS A 8 5.33 5.15 -7.55
N MET A 9 4.04 5.45 -7.64
CA MET A 9 3.21 5.60 -6.44
C MET A 9 3.20 4.30 -5.65
N ARG A 10 3.06 3.17 -6.37
CA ARG A 10 3.09 1.86 -5.74
C ARG A 10 4.42 1.64 -5.02
N ASP A 11 5.52 1.95 -5.70
CA ASP A 11 6.84 1.71 -5.12
C ASP A 11 7.06 2.53 -3.85
N VAL A 12 6.61 3.80 -3.88
CA VAL A 12 6.74 4.67 -2.71
C VAL A 12 5.95 4.10 -1.55
N LYS A 13 4.71 3.69 -1.81
CA LYS A 13 3.86 3.18 -0.75
C LYS A 13 4.36 1.85 -0.22
N LEU A 14 4.89 1.00 -1.09
CA LEU A 14 5.47 -0.26 -0.63
C LEU A 14 6.69 -0.01 0.26
N ALA A 15 7.50 0.99 -0.09
CA ALA A 15 8.65 1.33 0.75
C ALA A 15 8.19 1.78 2.13
N GLN A 16 7.09 2.55 2.19
CA GLN A 16 6.54 2.95 3.47
C GLN A 16 6.14 1.74 4.30
N LEU A 17 5.48 0.79 3.66
CA LEU A 17 5.03 -0.41 4.37
C LEU A 17 6.20 -1.25 4.86
N ARG A 18 7.24 -1.37 4.04
CA ARG A 18 8.41 -2.14 4.45
C ARG A 18 9.09 -1.50 5.66
N ASN A 19 8.98 -0.17 5.77
CA ASN A 19 9.56 0.55 6.88
C ASN A 19 8.63 0.66 8.08
N GLY A 20 7.47 0.03 8.01
CA GLY A 20 6.54 0.04 9.13
C GLY A 20 5.62 1.24 9.17
N HIS A 21 5.49 1.96 8.05
CA HIS A 21 4.63 3.13 7.99
C HIS A 21 3.32 2.79 7.30
N THR A 22 2.24 3.41 7.76
CA THR A 22 0.93 3.23 7.15
C THR A 22 0.89 3.94 5.80
N ALA A 23 0.30 3.29 4.82
CA ALA A 23 0.14 3.87 3.49
C ALA A 23 -1.35 4.06 3.20
N TYR A 24 -1.66 5.10 2.44
CA TYR A 24 -3.03 5.40 2.05
C TYR A 24 -3.14 5.46 0.54
N ALA A 25 -4.16 4.82 -0.01
CA ALA A 25 -4.39 4.80 -1.45
C ALA A 25 -5.86 5.07 -1.73
N GLU A 26 -6.12 5.97 -2.68
CA GLU A 26 -7.49 6.34 -3.04
C GLU A 26 -7.97 5.67 -4.31
N SER A 27 -7.06 5.33 -5.20
CA SER A 27 -7.41 4.73 -6.47
C SER A 27 -7.59 3.24 -6.34
N ASN A 28 -8.70 2.72 -6.89
CA ASN A 28 -8.93 1.29 -6.87
C ASN A 28 -7.83 0.54 -7.61
N GLU A 29 -7.35 1.11 -8.70
CA GLU A 29 -6.28 0.47 -9.45
C GLU A 29 -4.99 0.41 -8.63
N LEU A 30 -4.68 1.51 -7.94
CA LEU A 30 -3.50 1.54 -7.11
C LEU A 30 -3.62 0.54 -5.96
N ILE A 31 -4.80 0.46 -5.37
CA ILE A 31 -5.04 -0.47 -4.28
C ILE A 31 -4.84 -1.90 -4.76
N ARG A 32 -5.35 -2.23 -5.94
CA ARG A 32 -5.15 -3.57 -6.49
C ARG A 32 -3.68 -3.87 -6.72
N MET A 33 -2.95 -2.91 -7.27
CA MET A 33 -1.53 -3.10 -7.51
C MET A 33 -0.79 -3.34 -6.21
N LEU A 34 -1.15 -2.57 -5.19
CA LEU A 34 -0.52 -2.71 -3.88
C LEU A 34 -0.84 -4.07 -3.26
N LYS A 35 -2.10 -4.49 -3.33
CA LYS A 35 -2.48 -5.78 -2.77
C LYS A 35 -1.70 -6.91 -3.43
N ARG A 36 -1.56 -6.85 -4.75
CA ARG A 36 -0.83 -7.86 -5.49
C ARG A 36 0.63 -7.92 -5.07
N CYS A 37 1.26 -6.75 -4.93
CA CYS A 37 2.65 -6.70 -4.53
C CYS A 37 2.83 -7.15 -3.08
N ILE A 38 1.90 -6.77 -2.22
CA ILE A 38 1.96 -7.14 -0.81
C ILE A 38 1.89 -8.66 -0.67
N GLU A 39 1.01 -9.29 -1.45
CA GLU A 39 0.91 -10.75 -1.42
C GLU A 39 2.19 -11.39 -1.95
N LYS A 40 2.72 -10.81 -3.02
CA LYS A 40 3.92 -11.36 -3.64
C LYS A 40 5.11 -11.28 -2.70
N GLU A 41 5.21 -10.20 -1.94
CA GLU A 41 6.30 -10.02 -0.99
C GLU A 41 5.97 -10.57 0.38
N GLN A 42 4.75 -11.06 0.56
CA GLN A 42 4.31 -11.67 1.81
C GLN A 42 4.40 -10.69 2.98
N LEU A 43 4.04 -9.44 2.71
CA LEU A 43 4.00 -8.44 3.75
C LEU A 43 2.77 -8.62 4.61
N GLN A 44 2.93 -8.42 5.91
CA GLN A 44 1.82 -8.54 6.86
C GLN A 44 1.19 -7.17 7.03
N VAL A 45 -0.04 -7.02 6.55
CA VAL A 45 -0.74 -5.74 6.63
C VAL A 45 -2.21 -5.96 6.94
N HIS A 46 -2.83 -4.91 7.44
CA HIS A 46 -4.26 -4.84 7.65
C HIS A 46 -4.83 -3.79 6.70
N TYR A 47 -5.94 -4.12 6.04
CA TYR A 47 -6.59 -3.20 5.11
C TYR A 47 -7.80 -2.59 5.80
N ASP A 48 -7.83 -1.25 5.86
CA ASP A 48 -8.95 -0.52 6.41
C ASP A 48 -9.59 0.28 5.29
N GLU A 49 -10.65 -0.26 4.70
CA GLU A 49 -11.30 0.37 3.55
C GLU A 49 -12.33 1.39 4.02
N THR A 50 -12.26 2.56 3.44
CA THR A 50 -13.20 3.63 3.72
C THR A 50 -13.87 4.07 2.44
N GLN A 51 -14.83 4.99 2.56
CA GLN A 51 -15.49 5.53 1.37
C GLN A 51 -14.53 6.30 0.48
N LYS A 52 -13.48 6.85 1.05
CA LYS A 52 -12.54 7.65 0.29
C LYS A 52 -11.37 6.87 -0.25
N GLY A 53 -11.04 5.75 0.34
CA GLY A 53 -9.90 4.98 -0.10
C GLY A 53 -9.60 3.85 0.85
N CYS A 54 -8.36 3.41 0.85
CA CYS A 54 -7.95 2.28 1.66
C CYS A 54 -6.67 2.61 2.40
N TRP A 55 -6.70 2.41 3.71
CA TRP A 55 -5.50 2.50 4.54
C TRP A 55 -4.86 1.13 4.62
N ILE A 56 -3.58 1.07 4.38
CA ILE A 56 -2.83 -0.18 4.49
C ILE A 56 -1.90 -0.02 5.67
N ILE A 57 -2.17 -0.78 6.72
CA ILE A 57 -1.47 -0.64 7.99
C ILE A 57 -0.55 -1.83 8.19
N PRO A 58 0.76 -1.62 8.21
CA PRO A 58 1.67 -2.75 8.39
C PRO A 58 1.53 -3.32 9.78
N ILE A 59 1.47 -4.65 9.84
CA ILE A 59 1.38 -5.36 11.10
C ILE A 59 2.77 -5.86 11.43
N SER A 60 3.26 -5.46 12.59
CA SER A 60 4.56 -5.92 13.02
C SER A 60 4.44 -7.37 13.46
N GLY A 61 5.01 -8.25 12.68
CA GLY A 61 4.89 -9.66 12.97
C GLY A 61 5.86 -10.19 13.97
N GLU A 62 6.55 -9.42 14.68
CA GLU A 62 7.60 -9.85 15.40
C GLU A 62 7.50 -10.26 16.64
N LYS A 63 7.65 -10.90 16.74
CA LYS A 63 7.57 -11.16 17.64
C LYS A 63 7.96 -11.21 18.29
#